data_3f510a9d49d916b9e335165760168ea0
#
_entry.id   3f510a9d49d916b9e335165760168ea0
#
_cell.length_a   1.000
_cell.length_b   1.000
_cell.length_c   1.000
_cell.angle_alpha   90.00
_cell.angle_beta   90.00
_cell.angle_gamma   90.00
#
_symmetry.space_group_name_H-M   'P 1'
#
loop_
_entity.id
_entity.type
_entity.pdbx_description
1 polymer ?
#
loop_
_entity_poly.entity_id
_entity_poly.type
_entity_poly.pdbx_seq_one_letter_code
_entity_poly.pdbx_strand_id
1 'polypeptide(L)'
;MLRKTPGTGAMSSGQGPRMARVADTELAEELLQIEEADAWFEYLEATRGQTQTRYAEVEPWAWARLSQRLRAVRARRTRLRPAAA
;
A
#
# COMPACT_ATOMS: atom_id res chain seq x y z
N MET A 1 15.65 -36.50 22.48
CA MET A 1 15.40 -36.08 22.25
C MET A 1 14.54 -35.51 21.67
N LEU A 2 14.39 -35.33 21.38
CA LEU A 2 13.75 -34.83 20.90
C LEU A 2 13.02 -34.03 20.63
N ARG A 3 13.00 -33.74 20.30
CA ARG A 3 12.48 -33.05 19.90
C ARG A 3 11.70 -32.46 19.72
N LYS A 4 11.68 -32.32 19.62
CA LYS A 4 11.15 -31.80 19.39
C LYS A 4 10.47 -31.21 19.10
N THR A 5 10.61 -31.00 19.11
CA THR A 5 10.25 -30.52 18.76
C THR A 5 9.39 -30.17 18.34
N PRO A 6 9.66 -30.22 18.14
CA PRO A 6 8.89 -30.02 17.24
C PRO A 6 7.56 -29.66 17.32
N GLY A 7 7.02 -30.16 17.68
CA GLY A 7 5.69 -29.87 17.74
C GLY A 7 5.37 -28.47 17.60
N THR A 8 6.25 -27.81 17.91
CA THR A 8 6.08 -26.45 17.87
C THR A 8 5.36 -25.98 16.70
N GLY A 9 5.86 -26.25 15.63
CA GLY A 9 5.29 -25.69 14.47
C GLY A 9 3.89 -26.07 14.25
N ALA A 10 3.59 -27.19 14.64
CA ALA A 10 2.27 -27.68 14.37
C ALA A 10 1.21 -26.78 14.89
N MET A 11 1.41 -26.27 16.02
CA MET A 11 0.43 -25.45 16.59
C MET A 11 0.08 -24.30 15.77
N SER A 12 1.04 -23.65 15.32
CA SER A 12 0.77 -22.47 14.59
C SER A 12 -0.03 -22.76 13.38
N SER A 13 0.17 -23.86 12.76
CA SER A 13 -0.54 -24.06 11.52
C SER A 13 -2.02 -24.16 11.72
N GLY A 14 -2.46 -24.55 12.87
CA GLY A 14 -3.85 -24.73 13.09
C GLY A 14 -4.72 -23.55 12.80
N GLN A 15 -4.48 -22.47 13.41
CA GLN A 15 -5.31 -21.33 13.19
C GLN A 15 -4.56 -20.23 12.51
N GLY A 16 -3.30 -20.40 12.39
CA GLY A 16 -2.47 -19.39 11.83
C GLY A 16 -2.86 -18.91 10.47
N PRO A 17 -3.11 -19.76 9.49
CA PRO A 17 -3.29 -19.27 8.13
C PRO A 17 -4.38 -18.24 7.98
N ARG A 18 -5.49 -18.47 8.58
CA ARG A 18 -6.59 -17.56 8.44
C ARG A 18 -6.32 -16.22 9.13
N MET A 19 -5.82 -16.30 10.35
CA MET A 19 -5.54 -15.08 11.06
C MET A 19 -4.43 -14.30 10.38
N ALA A 20 -3.42 -15.01 9.90
CA ALA A 20 -2.33 -14.35 9.23
C ALA A 20 -2.80 -13.63 7.97
N ARG A 21 -3.74 -14.23 7.27
CA ARG A 21 -4.24 -13.63 6.06
C ARG A 21 -4.97 -12.33 6.33
N VAL A 22 -5.79 -12.32 7.35
CA VAL A 22 -6.51 -11.12 7.73
C VAL A 22 -5.53 -10.02 8.14
N ALA A 23 -4.57 -10.39 8.98
CA ALA A 23 -3.59 -9.43 9.43
C ALA A 23 -2.76 -8.90 8.28
N ASP A 24 -2.38 -9.78 7.34
CA ASP A 24 -1.61 -9.35 6.19
C ASP A 24 -2.39 -8.40 5.32
N THR A 25 -3.67 -8.66 5.15
CA THR A 25 -4.52 -7.79 4.34
C THR A 25 -4.67 -6.43 5.00
N GLU A 26 -4.85 -6.41 6.29
CA GLU A 26 -4.97 -5.14 7.00
C GLU A 26 -3.69 -4.34 6.93
N LEU A 27 -2.57 -5.01 7.09
CA LEU A 27 -1.29 -4.34 7.00
C LEU A 27 -1.05 -3.81 5.59
N ALA A 28 -1.38 -4.60 4.59
CA ALA A 28 -1.22 -4.18 3.22
C ALA A 28 -2.10 -2.97 2.93
N GLU A 29 -3.30 -2.95 3.46
CA GLU A 29 -4.20 -1.82 3.27
C GLU A 29 -3.63 -0.56 3.91
N GLU A 30 -3.05 -0.72 5.11
CA GLU A 30 -2.41 0.41 5.77
C GLU A 30 -1.25 0.96 4.97
N LEU A 31 -0.44 0.06 4.42
CA LEU A 31 0.68 0.49 3.61
C LEU A 31 0.22 1.21 2.35
N LEU A 32 -0.89 0.78 1.79
CA LEU A 32 -1.44 1.47 0.63
C LEU A 32 -1.95 2.85 0.98
N GLN A 33 -2.52 3.00 2.16
CA GLN A 33 -2.96 4.30 2.62
C GLN A 33 -1.77 5.25 2.79
N ILE A 34 -0.68 4.73 3.32
CA ILE A 34 0.52 5.53 3.47
C ILE A 34 1.06 5.93 2.11
N GLU A 35 1.05 4.99 1.18
CA GLU A 35 1.52 5.26 -0.15
C GLU A 35 0.68 6.32 -0.84
N GLU A 36 -0.62 6.25 -0.64
CA GLU A 36 -1.53 7.22 -1.21
C GLU A 36 -1.28 8.61 -0.63
N ALA A 37 -1.16 8.68 0.68
CA ALA A 37 -0.88 9.96 1.34
C ALA A 37 0.45 10.53 0.88
N ASP A 38 1.44 9.66 0.72
CA ASP A 38 2.74 10.09 0.28
C ASP A 38 2.71 10.63 -1.16
N ALA A 39 1.89 10.02 -1.99
CA ALA A 39 1.74 10.48 -3.36
C ALA A 39 1.15 11.89 -3.40
N TRP A 40 0.14 12.14 -2.59
CA TRP A 40 -0.45 13.47 -2.50
C TRP A 40 0.53 14.48 -1.93
N PHE A 41 1.27 14.05 -0.91
CA PHE A 41 2.26 14.94 -0.31
C PHE A 41 3.31 15.35 -1.34
N GLU A 42 3.76 14.40 -2.14
CA GLU A 42 4.74 14.69 -3.17
C GLU A 42 4.20 15.71 -4.18
N TYR A 43 2.95 15.53 -4.57
CA TYR A 43 2.31 16.45 -5.51
C TYR A 43 2.23 17.85 -4.92
N LEU A 44 1.80 17.94 -3.68
CA LEU A 44 1.66 19.24 -3.04
C LEU A 44 3.01 19.92 -2.86
N GLU A 45 4.04 19.15 -2.53
CA GLU A 45 5.36 19.72 -2.39
C GLU A 45 5.89 20.21 -3.73
N ALA A 46 5.63 19.47 -4.78
CA ALA A 46 6.13 19.86 -6.10
C ALA A 46 5.48 21.14 -6.60
N THR A 47 4.24 21.37 -6.22
CA THR A 47 3.49 22.52 -6.75
C THR A 47 3.44 23.70 -5.80
N ARG A 48 3.85 23.51 -4.56
CA ARG A 48 3.75 24.56 -3.57
C ARG A 48 4.80 25.64 -3.78
N GLY A 49 4.40 26.87 -3.54
CA GLY A 49 5.35 27.99 -3.55
C GLY A 49 5.91 28.34 -4.91
N GLN A 50 5.32 27.84 -5.97
CA GLN A 50 5.82 28.15 -7.30
C GLN A 50 5.23 29.46 -7.80
N THR A 51 5.99 30.16 -8.65
CA THR A 51 5.43 31.28 -9.34
C THR A 51 4.40 30.74 -10.32
N GLN A 52 3.56 31.63 -10.84
CA GLN A 52 2.52 31.21 -11.77
C GLN A 52 3.11 30.51 -12.99
N THR A 53 4.17 31.09 -13.53
CA THR A 53 4.82 30.52 -14.70
C THR A 53 5.39 29.14 -14.36
N ARG A 54 6.06 29.05 -13.24
CA ARG A 54 6.68 27.81 -12.86
C ARG A 54 5.65 26.74 -12.52
N TYR A 55 4.55 27.16 -11.90
CA TYR A 55 3.47 26.24 -11.59
C TYR A 55 2.92 25.62 -12.88
N ALA A 56 2.72 26.44 -13.90
CA ALA A 56 2.20 25.95 -15.17
C ALA A 56 3.12 24.92 -15.81
N GLU A 57 4.42 25.02 -15.55
CA GLU A 57 5.37 24.06 -16.08
C GLU A 57 5.42 22.79 -15.25
N VAL A 58 5.34 22.94 -13.95
CA VAL A 58 5.54 21.81 -13.04
C VAL A 58 4.27 20.99 -12.85
N GLU A 59 3.14 21.65 -12.80
CA GLU A 59 1.90 21.00 -12.43
C GLU A 59 1.54 19.80 -13.30
N PRO A 60 1.63 19.87 -14.64
CA PRO A 60 1.27 18.70 -15.45
C PRO A 60 2.13 17.47 -15.14
N TRP A 61 3.38 17.70 -14.85
CA TRP A 61 4.29 16.63 -14.48
C TRP A 61 3.91 16.03 -13.15
N ALA A 62 3.68 16.91 -12.18
CA ALA A 62 3.32 16.46 -10.84
C ALA A 62 2.00 15.72 -10.89
N TRP A 63 1.06 16.21 -11.69
CA TRP A 63 -0.24 15.57 -11.81
C TRP A 63 -0.12 14.20 -12.46
N ALA A 64 0.69 14.10 -13.51
CA ALA A 64 0.88 12.83 -14.19
C ALA A 64 1.48 11.79 -13.24
N ARG A 65 2.45 12.21 -12.44
CA ARG A 65 3.07 11.31 -11.50
C ARG A 65 2.09 10.89 -10.41
N LEU A 66 1.34 11.84 -9.89
CA LEU A 66 0.34 11.53 -8.89
C LEU A 66 -0.67 10.53 -9.43
N SER A 67 -1.14 10.78 -10.65
CA SER A 67 -2.12 9.90 -11.27
C SER A 67 -1.60 8.49 -11.43
N GLN A 68 -0.35 8.35 -11.81
CA GLN A 68 0.26 7.04 -11.94
C GLN A 68 0.33 6.33 -10.60
N ARG A 69 0.74 7.04 -9.57
CA ARG A 69 0.85 6.44 -8.25
C ARG A 69 -0.51 6.03 -7.70
N LEU A 70 -1.52 6.87 -7.93
CA LEU A 70 -2.85 6.53 -7.46
C LEU A 70 -3.44 5.34 -8.20
N ARG A 71 -3.15 5.22 -9.49
CA ARG A 71 -3.58 4.05 -10.24
C ARG A 71 -2.93 2.78 -9.71
N ALA A 72 -1.66 2.86 -9.39
CA ALA A 72 -0.96 1.70 -8.84
C ALA A 72 -1.53 1.30 -7.49
N VAL A 73 -1.84 2.28 -6.67
CA VAL A 73 -2.46 2.00 -5.37
C VAL A 73 -3.82 1.33 -5.57
N ARG A 74 -4.62 1.86 -6.47
CA ARG A 74 -5.93 1.29 -6.73
C ARG A 74 -5.84 -0.14 -7.24
N ALA A 75 -4.88 -0.39 -8.12
CA ALA A 75 -4.70 -1.73 -8.66
C ALA A 75 -4.32 -2.72 -7.57
N ARG A 76 -3.44 -2.32 -6.68
CA ARG A 76 -3.07 -3.20 -5.57
C ARG A 76 -4.22 -3.41 -4.61
N ARG A 77 -4.98 -2.35 -4.36
CA ARG A 77 -6.13 -2.46 -3.47
C ARG A 77 -7.16 -3.43 -4.01
N THR A 78 -7.34 -3.39 -5.32
CA THR A 78 -8.27 -4.32 -5.95
C THR A 78 -7.82 -5.76 -5.76
N ARG A 79 -6.51 -6.00 -5.83
CA ARG A 79 -6.01 -7.35 -5.63
C ARG A 79 -6.18 -7.85 -4.22
N LEU A 80 -6.29 -6.96 -3.26
CA LEU A 80 -6.48 -7.38 -1.89
C LEU A 80 -7.92 -7.78 -1.60
N ARG A 81 -8.84 -7.41 -2.44
CA ARG A 81 -10.24 -7.73 -2.19
C ARG A 81 -10.52 -9.17 -2.51
N PRO A 82 -11.39 -9.78 -1.72
CA PRO A 82 -11.76 -11.15 -2.00
C PRO A 82 -12.45 -11.24 -3.34
N ALA A 83 -12.10 -12.26 -4.05
CA ALA A 83 -12.69 -12.45 -5.35
C ALA A 83 -14.14 -12.77 -5.27
N ALA A 84 -14.54 -13.24 -4.23
CA ALA A 84 -15.87 -13.69 -4.11
C ALA A 84 -16.88 -12.73 -4.49
N ALA A 85 -16.60 -11.64 -4.34
CA ALA A 85 -17.63 -10.68 -4.56
C ALA A 85 -18.45 -11.06 -5.72
#